data_ffe88700ff64ea5633ae942de474c2de
#
_entry.id   ffe88700ff64ea5633ae942de474c2de
#
_cell.length_a   1.000
_cell.length_b   1.000
_cell.length_c   1.000
_cell.angle_alpha   90.00
_cell.angle_beta   90.00
_cell.angle_gamma   90.00
#
_symmetry.space_group_name_H-M   'P 1'
#
loop_
_entity.id
_entity.type
_entity.pdbx_description
1 polymer ?
#
loop_
_entity_poly.entity_id
_entity_poly.type
_entity_poly.pdbx_seq_one_letter_code
_entity_poly.pdbx_strand_id
1 'polypeptide(L)'
;MANSYSGSSEADSVVAAATRVRELAERLALDADDFLSVTRISSSAGVPVDIIRALLAGRAAEQRDLTAVFTSRCQDLKKRRRVASDAIGQALGVSGSHAHYLITGKRKASMEQCVALAAFFDVRAQYLTATDHDAVLDLLRDDERRMLEELAAAEPAPAADAEMARLLNSPGIRSIAARAADLDPERRRALAAWVDGYVAGARSGEEQ
;
A
#
# COMPACT_ATOMS: atom_id res chain seq x y z
N MET A 1 -26.95 -8.99 -22.74
CA MET A 1 -26.20 -10.16 -22.23
C MET A 1 -25.24 -9.64 -21.20
N ALA A 2 -25.56 -9.75 -19.91
CA ALA A 2 -24.81 -9.16 -18.82
C ALA A 2 -23.64 -10.07 -18.42
N ASN A 3 -22.49 -9.44 -18.18
CA ASN A 3 -21.21 -10.02 -17.79
C ASN A 3 -21.31 -10.81 -16.47
N SER A 4 -21.50 -12.12 -16.55
CA SER A 4 -21.48 -13.04 -15.40
C SER A 4 -20.08 -13.58 -15.06
N TYR A 5 -19.01 -13.02 -15.65
CA TYR A 5 -17.64 -13.55 -15.52
C TYR A 5 -16.75 -12.86 -14.46
N SER A 6 -17.25 -11.79 -13.82
CA SER A 6 -16.41 -10.97 -12.90
C SER A 6 -16.36 -11.48 -11.46
N GLY A 7 -17.42 -12.14 -10.97
CA GLY A 7 -17.57 -12.38 -9.54
C GLY A 7 -16.67 -13.46 -8.91
N SER A 8 -16.35 -14.54 -9.63
CA SER A 8 -15.51 -15.60 -9.03
C SER A 8 -14.02 -15.21 -8.95
N SER A 9 -13.50 -14.53 -9.96
CA SER A 9 -12.11 -14.05 -9.98
C SER A 9 -11.82 -12.98 -8.92
N GLU A 10 -12.82 -12.15 -8.59
CA GLU A 10 -12.69 -11.09 -7.57
C GLU A 10 -12.72 -11.65 -6.14
N ALA A 11 -13.67 -12.57 -5.85
CA ALA A 11 -13.74 -13.25 -4.55
C ALA A 11 -12.48 -14.08 -4.27
N ASP A 12 -11.97 -14.78 -5.28
CA ASP A 12 -10.74 -15.57 -5.19
C ASP A 12 -9.52 -14.67 -4.84
N SER A 13 -9.47 -13.44 -5.33
CA SER A 13 -8.35 -12.54 -5.06
C SER A 13 -8.32 -12.06 -3.60
N VAL A 14 -9.45 -11.79 -2.96
CA VAL A 14 -9.53 -11.44 -1.52
C VAL A 14 -9.18 -12.65 -0.65
N VAL A 15 -9.67 -13.84 -0.98
CA VAL A 15 -9.34 -15.08 -0.27
C VAL A 15 -7.84 -15.37 -0.36
N ALA A 16 -7.26 -15.25 -1.55
CA ALA A 16 -5.84 -15.47 -1.77
C ALA A 16 -4.99 -14.46 -0.97
N ALA A 17 -5.36 -13.17 -0.95
CA ALA A 17 -4.70 -12.16 -0.14
C ALA A 17 -4.81 -12.46 1.36
N ALA A 18 -5.99 -12.84 1.85
CA ALA A 18 -6.19 -13.22 3.25
C ALA A 18 -5.37 -14.47 3.65
N THR A 19 -5.20 -15.43 2.73
CA THR A 19 -4.35 -16.61 2.96
C THR A 19 -2.89 -16.20 3.10
N ARG A 20 -2.36 -15.34 2.20
CA ARG A 20 -0.99 -14.85 2.30
C ARG A 20 -0.74 -14.04 3.58
N VAL A 21 -1.69 -13.19 3.98
CA VAL A 21 -1.61 -12.45 5.25
C VAL A 21 -1.51 -13.42 6.43
N ARG A 22 -2.28 -14.51 6.43
CA ARG A 22 -2.23 -15.53 7.49
C ARG A 22 -0.87 -16.23 7.53
N GLU A 23 -0.37 -16.67 6.38
CA GLU A 23 0.94 -17.33 6.27
C GLU A 23 2.09 -16.41 6.73
N LEU A 24 2.02 -15.13 6.40
CA LEU A 24 3.02 -14.14 6.83
C LEU A 24 2.92 -13.86 8.33
N ALA A 25 1.71 -13.75 8.89
CA ALA A 25 1.50 -13.57 10.33
C ALA A 25 2.07 -14.76 11.12
N GLU A 26 1.84 -16.00 10.66
CA GLU A 26 2.44 -17.21 11.25
C GLU A 26 3.98 -17.16 11.23
N ARG A 27 4.58 -16.74 10.12
CA ARG A 27 6.06 -16.62 9.99
C ARG A 27 6.64 -15.55 10.92
N LEU A 28 5.89 -14.49 11.21
CA LEU A 28 6.27 -13.41 12.12
C LEU A 28 5.88 -13.70 13.59
N ALA A 29 5.26 -14.83 13.87
CA ALA A 29 4.67 -15.18 15.18
C ALA A 29 3.63 -14.12 15.65
N LEU A 30 2.88 -13.51 14.73
CA LEU A 30 1.81 -12.57 14.99
C LEU A 30 0.46 -13.30 14.98
N ASP A 31 -0.54 -12.72 15.68
CA ASP A 31 -1.90 -13.25 15.62
C ASP A 31 -2.57 -12.82 14.29
N ALA A 32 -2.89 -13.78 13.44
CA ALA A 32 -3.56 -13.54 12.18
C ALA A 32 -4.95 -12.90 12.36
N ASP A 33 -5.63 -13.14 13.48
CA ASP A 33 -6.94 -12.57 13.78
C ASP A 33 -6.86 -11.05 14.00
N ASP A 34 -5.72 -10.51 14.42
CA ASP A 34 -5.50 -9.07 14.51
C ASP A 34 -5.60 -8.39 13.13
N PHE A 35 -5.24 -9.10 12.06
CA PHE A 35 -5.26 -8.60 10.68
C PHE A 35 -6.56 -8.95 9.95
N LEU A 36 -7.11 -10.14 10.18
CA LEU A 36 -8.27 -10.68 9.47
C LEU A 36 -9.59 -10.47 10.22
N SER A 37 -9.57 -9.77 11.36
CA SER A 37 -10.78 -9.40 12.09
C SER A 37 -11.74 -8.61 11.20
N VAL A 38 -12.94 -9.12 11.03
CA VAL A 38 -14.01 -8.49 10.25
C VAL A 38 -14.30 -7.07 10.74
N THR A 39 -14.26 -6.85 12.05
CA THR A 39 -14.49 -5.54 12.65
C THR A 39 -13.37 -4.55 12.30
N ARG A 40 -12.12 -4.98 12.36
CA ARG A 40 -10.98 -4.17 11.96
C ARG A 40 -11.07 -3.80 10.47
N ILE A 41 -11.28 -4.80 9.59
CA ILE A 41 -11.39 -4.57 8.14
C ILE A 41 -12.54 -3.61 7.85
N SER A 42 -13.71 -3.80 8.49
CA SER A 42 -14.88 -2.92 8.33
C SER A 42 -14.54 -1.49 8.72
N SER A 43 -13.88 -1.28 9.86
CA SER A 43 -13.52 0.05 10.32
C SER A 43 -12.47 0.72 9.44
N SER A 44 -11.52 -0.04 8.90
CA SER A 44 -10.39 0.47 8.10
C SER A 44 -10.77 0.70 6.63
N ALA A 45 -11.53 -0.21 6.03
CA ALA A 45 -11.93 -0.14 4.62
C ALA A 45 -13.27 0.59 4.40
N GLY A 46 -14.06 0.85 5.45
CA GLY A 46 -15.40 1.43 5.33
C GLY A 46 -16.38 0.52 4.59
N VAL A 47 -16.23 -0.80 4.76
CA VAL A 47 -17.05 -1.83 4.13
C VAL A 47 -17.93 -2.50 5.16
N PRO A 48 -19.23 -2.77 4.87
CA PRO A 48 -20.13 -3.48 5.78
C PRO A 48 -19.61 -4.88 6.15
N VAL A 49 -19.87 -5.27 7.39
CA VAL A 49 -19.39 -6.54 8.00
C VAL A 49 -19.87 -7.77 7.23
N ASP A 50 -21.09 -7.78 6.74
CA ASP A 50 -21.70 -8.85 5.97
C ASP A 50 -21.02 -9.06 4.61
N ILE A 51 -20.68 -7.96 3.93
CA ILE A 51 -19.89 -7.96 2.68
C ILE A 51 -18.50 -8.54 2.94
N ILE A 52 -17.79 -8.09 3.99
CA ILE A 52 -16.47 -8.61 4.34
C ILE A 52 -16.51 -10.11 4.63
N ARG A 53 -17.50 -10.58 5.39
CA ARG A 53 -17.67 -12.02 5.65
C ARG A 53 -17.89 -12.81 4.38
N ALA A 54 -18.66 -12.27 3.43
CA ALA A 54 -18.87 -12.92 2.14
C ALA A 54 -17.56 -12.99 1.34
N LEU A 55 -16.82 -11.87 1.23
CA LEU A 55 -15.56 -11.79 0.50
C LEU A 55 -14.48 -12.72 1.08
N LEU A 56 -14.30 -12.71 2.41
CA LEU A 56 -13.33 -13.59 3.08
C LEU A 56 -13.70 -15.07 2.99
N ALA A 57 -14.99 -15.38 2.82
CA ALA A 57 -15.48 -16.75 2.60
C ALA A 57 -15.48 -17.18 1.12
N GLY A 58 -14.96 -16.36 0.20
CA GLY A 58 -14.95 -16.64 -1.24
C GLY A 58 -16.37 -16.65 -1.86
N ARG A 59 -17.34 -16.02 -1.21
CA ARG A 59 -18.72 -15.96 -1.70
C ARG A 59 -18.95 -14.65 -2.45
N ALA A 60 -19.80 -14.69 -3.47
CA ALA A 60 -20.25 -13.46 -4.13
C ALA A 60 -20.89 -12.52 -3.09
N ALA A 61 -20.38 -11.32 -3.00
CA ALA A 61 -20.96 -10.26 -2.19
C ALA A 61 -21.87 -9.38 -3.06
N GLU A 62 -22.90 -8.81 -2.45
CA GLU A 62 -23.73 -7.83 -3.15
C GLU A 62 -22.88 -6.61 -3.52
N GLN A 63 -22.81 -6.33 -4.82
CA GLN A 63 -22.04 -5.18 -5.32
C GLN A 63 -22.89 -3.91 -5.14
N ARG A 64 -22.44 -3.05 -4.22
CA ARG A 64 -23.09 -1.76 -4.00
C ARG A 64 -22.73 -0.78 -5.13
N ASP A 65 -23.69 0.09 -5.48
CA ASP A 65 -23.43 1.22 -6.37
C ASP A 65 -22.34 2.14 -5.77
N LEU A 66 -21.42 2.62 -6.62
CA LEU A 66 -20.33 3.49 -6.18
C LEU A 66 -20.79 4.76 -5.47
N THR A 67 -21.97 5.30 -5.84
CA THR A 67 -22.56 6.44 -5.13
C THR A 67 -22.97 6.06 -3.70
N ALA A 68 -23.54 4.87 -3.52
CA ALA A 68 -23.89 4.36 -2.20
C ALA A 68 -22.66 4.10 -1.35
N VAL A 69 -21.58 3.54 -1.93
CA VAL A 69 -20.29 3.32 -1.28
C VAL A 69 -19.68 4.65 -0.83
N PHE A 70 -19.56 5.62 -1.73
CA PHE A 70 -19.05 6.95 -1.44
C PHE A 70 -19.84 7.63 -0.30
N THR A 71 -21.18 7.62 -0.42
CA THR A 71 -22.07 8.22 0.57
C THR A 71 -21.90 7.60 1.95
N SER A 72 -21.89 6.27 2.03
CA SER A 72 -21.71 5.52 3.28
C SER A 72 -20.38 5.88 3.95
N ARG A 73 -19.27 5.85 3.20
CA ARG A 73 -17.94 6.16 3.71
C ARG A 73 -17.79 7.62 4.15
N CYS A 74 -18.33 8.56 3.39
CA CYS A 74 -18.34 9.98 3.78
C CYS A 74 -19.14 10.22 5.06
N GLN A 75 -20.31 9.58 5.21
CA GLN A 75 -21.13 9.69 6.42
C GLN A 75 -20.43 9.07 7.63
N ASP A 76 -19.79 7.93 7.47
CA ASP A 76 -19.00 7.29 8.52
C ASP A 76 -17.84 8.16 8.98
N LEU A 77 -17.05 8.72 8.04
CA LEU A 77 -15.95 9.64 8.36
C LEU A 77 -16.47 10.89 9.07
N LYS A 78 -17.54 11.49 8.57
CA LYS A 78 -18.18 12.64 9.21
C LYS A 78 -18.60 12.33 10.65
N LYS A 79 -19.23 11.18 10.88
CA LYS A 79 -19.67 10.73 12.21
C LYS A 79 -18.49 10.48 13.15
N ARG A 80 -17.48 9.74 12.70
CA ARG A 80 -16.28 9.41 13.50
C ARG A 80 -15.50 10.65 13.90
N ARG A 81 -15.34 11.60 12.99
CA ARG A 81 -14.61 12.85 13.23
C ARG A 81 -15.47 13.96 13.81
N ARG A 82 -16.79 13.73 14.00
CA ARG A 82 -17.76 14.71 14.51
C ARG A 82 -17.73 16.04 13.80
N VAL A 83 -17.60 16.04 12.47
CA VAL A 83 -17.44 17.23 11.64
C VAL A 83 -18.79 17.75 11.17
N ALA A 84 -19.01 19.08 11.25
CA ALA A 84 -20.20 19.74 10.70
C ALA A 84 -20.11 19.84 9.16
N SER A 85 -21.28 19.88 8.48
CA SER A 85 -21.33 20.06 7.02
C SER A 85 -20.73 21.39 6.55
N ASP A 86 -20.78 22.43 7.37
CA ASP A 86 -20.22 23.74 7.06
C ASP A 86 -18.68 23.71 6.98
N ALA A 87 -18.02 22.97 7.89
CA ALA A 87 -16.57 22.79 7.83
C ALA A 87 -16.14 22.03 6.56
N ILE A 88 -16.92 21.01 6.17
CA ILE A 88 -16.69 20.31 4.90
C ILE A 88 -16.93 21.26 3.72
N GLY A 89 -17.99 22.09 3.77
CA GLY A 89 -18.28 23.09 2.76
C GLY A 89 -17.13 24.08 2.56
N GLN A 90 -16.57 24.60 3.66
CA GLN A 90 -15.38 25.46 3.62
C GLN A 90 -14.18 24.80 2.94
N ALA A 91 -13.88 23.55 3.30
CA ALA A 91 -12.77 22.79 2.70
C ALA A 91 -12.96 22.54 1.19
N LEU A 92 -14.21 22.40 0.74
CA LEU A 92 -14.56 22.19 -0.66
C LEU A 92 -14.78 23.49 -1.45
N GLY A 93 -14.77 24.66 -0.80
CA GLY A 93 -15.13 25.94 -1.42
C GLY A 93 -16.62 26.03 -1.83
N VAL A 94 -17.52 25.32 -1.11
CA VAL A 94 -18.96 25.29 -1.37
C VAL A 94 -19.76 25.59 -0.09
N SER A 95 -21.07 25.82 -0.23
CA SER A 95 -21.94 26.01 0.95
C SER A 95 -22.06 24.70 1.77
N GLY A 96 -22.31 24.82 3.08
CA GLY A 96 -22.59 23.67 3.95
C GLY A 96 -23.77 22.81 3.48
N SER A 97 -24.81 23.45 2.91
CA SER A 97 -25.95 22.75 2.29
C SER A 97 -25.52 21.94 1.08
N HIS A 98 -24.63 22.47 0.24
CA HIS A 98 -24.08 21.75 -0.92
C HIS A 98 -23.21 20.55 -0.44
N ALA A 99 -22.33 20.78 0.53
CA ALA A 99 -21.54 19.71 1.13
C ALA A 99 -22.45 18.61 1.72
N HIS A 100 -23.54 18.98 2.40
CA HIS A 100 -24.54 18.02 2.89
C HIS A 100 -25.13 17.18 1.76
N TYR A 101 -25.51 17.79 0.63
CA TYR A 101 -26.06 17.06 -0.52
C TYR A 101 -25.04 16.11 -1.18
N LEU A 102 -23.77 16.49 -1.22
CA LEU A 102 -22.69 15.59 -1.69
C LEU A 102 -22.54 14.36 -0.80
N ILE A 103 -22.39 14.56 0.53
CA ILE A 103 -22.19 13.45 1.46
C ILE A 103 -23.44 12.58 1.67
N THR A 104 -24.63 13.07 1.35
CA THR A 104 -25.87 12.27 1.40
C THR A 104 -26.25 11.64 0.07
N GLY A 105 -25.43 11.81 -0.97
CA GLY A 105 -25.67 11.24 -2.30
C GLY A 105 -26.80 11.91 -3.08
N LYS A 106 -27.37 13.04 -2.58
CA LYS A 106 -28.36 13.83 -3.32
C LYS A 106 -27.76 14.56 -4.53
N ARG A 107 -26.44 14.76 -4.52
CA ARG A 107 -25.63 15.22 -5.65
C ARG A 107 -24.41 14.33 -5.83
N LYS A 108 -24.03 14.07 -7.08
CA LYS A 108 -22.78 13.37 -7.41
C LYS A 108 -21.59 14.29 -7.14
N ALA A 109 -20.58 13.78 -6.48
CA ALA A 109 -19.31 14.46 -6.31
C ALA A 109 -18.48 14.39 -7.59
N SER A 110 -17.80 15.48 -7.96
CA SER A 110 -16.78 15.43 -8.99
C SER A 110 -15.53 14.74 -8.45
N MET A 111 -14.62 14.31 -9.36
CA MET A 111 -13.35 13.72 -8.95
C MET A 111 -12.53 14.69 -8.07
N GLU A 112 -12.51 15.97 -8.40
CA GLU A 112 -11.84 17.01 -7.62
C GLU A 112 -12.42 17.12 -6.21
N GLN A 113 -13.75 17.05 -6.08
CA GLN A 113 -14.42 17.05 -4.79
C GLN A 113 -14.13 15.77 -3.99
N CYS A 114 -14.02 14.61 -4.64
CA CYS A 114 -13.60 13.37 -3.98
C CYS A 114 -12.17 13.48 -3.43
N VAL A 115 -11.24 14.04 -4.21
CA VAL A 115 -9.84 14.26 -3.77
C VAL A 115 -9.79 15.26 -2.62
N ALA A 116 -10.53 16.38 -2.70
CA ALA A 116 -10.58 17.39 -1.64
C ALA A 116 -11.21 16.83 -0.34
N LEU A 117 -12.27 16.02 -0.46
CA LEU A 117 -12.87 15.31 0.69
C LEU A 117 -11.90 14.30 1.31
N ALA A 118 -11.18 13.55 0.50
CA ALA A 118 -10.18 12.60 0.97
C ALA A 118 -9.06 13.32 1.75
N ALA A 119 -8.55 14.43 1.21
CA ALA A 119 -7.57 15.28 1.89
C ALA A 119 -8.12 15.87 3.20
N PHE A 120 -9.36 16.39 3.18
CA PHE A 120 -10.02 16.92 4.38
C PHE A 120 -10.19 15.87 5.49
N PHE A 121 -10.54 14.66 5.10
CA PHE A 121 -10.69 13.53 6.04
C PHE A 121 -9.37 12.79 6.28
N ASP A 122 -8.24 13.26 5.73
CA ASP A 122 -6.93 12.60 5.87
C ASP A 122 -7.03 11.09 5.56
N VAL A 123 -7.60 10.78 4.40
CA VAL A 123 -7.70 9.42 3.86
C VAL A 123 -7.22 9.42 2.41
N ARG A 124 -6.84 8.26 1.87
CA ARG A 124 -6.52 8.15 0.44
C ARG A 124 -7.78 8.39 -0.42
N ALA A 125 -7.63 8.98 -1.60
CA ALA A 125 -8.76 9.21 -2.51
C ALA A 125 -9.48 7.91 -2.87
N GLN A 126 -8.74 6.81 -3.05
CA GLN A 126 -9.28 5.47 -3.31
C GLN A 126 -10.22 5.00 -2.20
N TYR A 127 -10.00 5.36 -0.93
CA TYR A 127 -10.91 5.03 0.16
C TYR A 127 -12.36 5.47 -0.12
N LEU A 128 -12.56 6.60 -0.80
CA LEU A 128 -13.90 7.10 -1.11
C LEU A 128 -14.46 6.54 -2.43
N THR A 129 -13.62 6.11 -3.37
CA THR A 129 -14.02 5.79 -4.75
C THR A 129 -13.87 4.32 -5.14
N ALA A 130 -13.10 3.53 -4.36
CA ALA A 130 -12.92 2.10 -4.63
C ALA A 130 -14.22 1.32 -4.36
N THR A 131 -14.43 0.22 -5.08
CA THR A 131 -15.46 -0.76 -4.75
C THR A 131 -15.22 -1.36 -3.36
N ASP A 132 -16.20 -2.05 -2.80
CA ASP A 132 -16.01 -2.72 -1.51
C ASP A 132 -14.97 -3.83 -1.59
N HIS A 133 -14.96 -4.56 -2.71
CA HIS A 133 -13.98 -5.59 -3.01
C HIS A 133 -12.55 -4.99 -3.05
N ASP A 134 -12.35 -3.94 -3.86
CA ASP A 134 -11.03 -3.32 -4.01
C ASP A 134 -10.53 -2.72 -2.69
N ALA A 135 -11.40 -2.11 -1.90
CA ALA A 135 -11.04 -1.54 -0.61
C ALA A 135 -10.56 -2.60 0.40
N VAL A 136 -11.19 -3.78 0.42
CA VAL A 136 -10.75 -4.91 1.25
C VAL A 136 -9.44 -5.48 0.73
N LEU A 137 -9.32 -5.66 -0.59
CA LEU A 137 -8.12 -6.18 -1.23
C LEU A 137 -6.91 -5.26 -1.02
N ASP A 138 -7.08 -3.95 -1.18
CA ASP A 138 -6.02 -2.97 -0.96
C ASP A 138 -5.54 -2.96 0.50
N LEU A 139 -6.46 -3.07 1.46
CA LEU A 139 -6.10 -3.18 2.88
C LEU A 139 -5.27 -4.43 3.17
N LEU A 140 -5.67 -5.59 2.64
CA LEU A 140 -4.93 -6.84 2.84
C LEU A 140 -3.55 -6.80 2.16
N ARG A 141 -3.44 -6.19 0.98
CA ARG A 141 -2.16 -5.98 0.30
C ARG A 141 -1.23 -5.02 1.04
N ASP A 142 -1.78 -4.01 1.68
CA ASP A 142 -1.01 -3.10 2.53
C ASP A 142 -0.49 -3.81 3.79
N ASP A 143 -1.29 -4.71 4.38
CA ASP A 143 -0.87 -5.56 5.50
C ASP A 143 0.21 -6.56 5.04
N GLU A 144 0.01 -7.25 3.92
CA GLU A 144 0.99 -8.15 3.29
C GLU A 144 2.34 -7.45 3.07
N ARG A 145 2.32 -6.25 2.50
CA ARG A 145 3.53 -5.47 2.24
C ARG A 145 4.28 -5.14 3.53
N ARG A 146 3.58 -4.67 4.57
CA ARG A 146 4.19 -4.36 5.87
C ARG A 146 4.84 -5.60 6.49
N MET A 147 4.17 -6.74 6.47
CA MET A 147 4.71 -7.99 6.99
C MET A 147 5.95 -8.46 6.21
N LEU A 148 5.96 -8.29 4.88
CA LEU A 148 7.14 -8.60 4.06
C LEU A 148 8.32 -7.68 4.38
N GLU A 149 8.07 -6.40 4.62
CA GLU A 149 9.09 -5.44 5.04
C GLU A 149 9.67 -5.81 6.42
N GLU A 150 8.81 -6.23 7.36
CA GLU A 150 9.25 -6.72 8.68
C GLU A 150 10.08 -7.99 8.59
N LEU A 151 9.67 -8.96 7.74
CA LEU A 151 10.44 -10.17 7.50
C LEU A 151 11.81 -9.87 6.89
N ALA A 152 11.85 -8.99 5.88
CA ALA A 152 13.10 -8.57 5.26
C ALA A 152 14.03 -7.84 6.24
N ALA A 153 13.47 -7.07 7.18
CA ALA A 153 14.23 -6.40 8.22
C ALA A 153 14.73 -7.37 9.32
N ALA A 154 13.99 -8.45 9.57
CA ALA A 154 14.36 -9.48 10.55
C ALA A 154 15.38 -10.50 10.01
N GLU A 155 15.42 -10.70 8.68
CA GLU A 155 16.45 -11.52 8.06
C GLU A 155 17.81 -10.80 8.17
N PRO A 156 18.81 -11.40 8.83
CA PRO A 156 20.15 -10.81 8.83
C PRO A 156 20.61 -10.69 7.39
N ALA A 157 21.05 -9.48 7.00
CA ALA A 157 21.63 -9.26 5.67
C ALA A 157 22.64 -10.40 5.40
N PRO A 158 22.59 -11.05 4.23
CA PRO A 158 23.52 -12.14 3.93
C PRO A 158 24.93 -11.67 4.24
N ALA A 159 25.73 -12.54 4.85
CA ALA A 159 27.09 -12.20 5.35
C ALA A 159 27.91 -11.44 4.28
N ALA A 160 27.70 -11.80 3.02
CA ALA A 160 28.29 -11.12 1.86
C ALA A 160 27.87 -9.64 1.73
N ASP A 161 26.61 -9.31 2.00
CA ASP A 161 26.11 -7.92 1.93
C ASP A 161 26.59 -7.10 3.13
N ALA A 162 26.67 -7.70 4.32
CA ALA A 162 27.23 -7.06 5.51
C ALA A 162 28.73 -6.81 5.34
N GLU A 163 29.45 -7.72 4.73
CA GLU A 163 30.87 -7.58 4.41
C GLU A 163 31.08 -6.53 3.31
N MET A 164 30.27 -6.52 2.26
CA MET A 164 30.28 -5.51 1.23
C MET A 164 29.99 -4.10 1.82
N ALA A 165 28.99 -3.98 2.70
CA ALA A 165 28.70 -2.73 3.39
C ALA A 165 29.86 -2.27 4.29
N ARG A 166 30.55 -3.19 4.97
CA ARG A 166 31.78 -2.89 5.75
C ARG A 166 32.91 -2.44 4.84
N LEU A 167 33.14 -3.10 3.70
CA LEU A 167 34.14 -2.71 2.72
C LEU A 167 33.86 -1.32 2.15
N LEU A 168 32.62 -1.05 1.71
CA LEU A 168 32.21 0.26 1.18
C LEU A 168 32.34 1.39 2.22
N ASN A 169 32.15 1.08 3.50
CA ASN A 169 32.29 2.02 4.60
C ASN A 169 33.72 2.09 5.17
N SER A 170 34.66 1.28 4.67
CA SER A 170 36.04 1.32 5.14
C SER A 170 36.70 2.68 4.81
N PRO A 171 37.55 3.20 5.70
CA PRO A 171 38.23 4.48 5.48
C PRO A 171 39.04 4.49 4.17
N GLY A 172 39.62 3.34 3.77
CA GLY A 172 40.37 3.17 2.54
C GLY A 172 39.52 3.37 1.29
N ILE A 173 38.38 2.69 1.21
CA ILE A 173 37.48 2.79 0.05
C ILE A 173 36.84 4.18 -0.03
N ARG A 174 36.46 4.79 1.10
CA ARG A 174 35.97 6.16 1.12
C ARG A 174 37.02 7.17 0.65
N SER A 175 38.29 6.98 1.03
CA SER A 175 39.39 7.81 0.56
C SER A 175 39.63 7.65 -0.95
N ILE A 176 39.54 6.41 -1.47
CA ILE A 176 39.63 6.16 -2.92
C ILE A 176 38.46 6.80 -3.66
N ALA A 177 37.23 6.65 -3.18
CA ALA A 177 36.04 7.25 -3.79
C ALA A 177 36.11 8.79 -3.79
N ALA A 178 36.57 9.39 -2.71
CA ALA A 178 36.76 10.85 -2.63
C ALA A 178 37.81 11.32 -3.69
N ARG A 179 38.95 10.65 -3.78
CA ARG A 179 39.98 10.97 -4.79
C ARG A 179 39.51 10.71 -6.23
N ALA A 180 38.70 9.68 -6.43
CA ALA A 180 38.10 9.39 -7.74
C ALA A 180 37.10 10.47 -8.18
N ALA A 181 36.45 11.15 -7.24
CA ALA A 181 35.56 12.27 -7.54
C ALA A 181 36.30 13.50 -8.11
N ASP A 182 37.56 13.67 -7.71
CA ASP A 182 38.43 14.79 -8.17
C ASP A 182 39.10 14.49 -9.53
N LEU A 183 39.00 13.27 -10.05
CA LEU A 183 39.54 12.89 -11.36
C LEU A 183 38.72 13.49 -12.49
N ASP A 184 39.39 13.83 -13.60
CA ASP A 184 38.73 14.15 -14.86
C ASP A 184 37.92 12.94 -15.39
N PRO A 185 36.94 13.16 -16.30
CA PRO A 185 36.05 12.08 -16.78
C PRO A 185 36.78 10.93 -17.48
N GLU A 186 37.96 11.17 -18.07
CA GLU A 186 38.75 10.17 -18.79
C GLU A 186 39.46 9.24 -17.81
N ARG A 187 40.10 9.78 -16.80
CA ARG A 187 40.76 9.05 -15.73
C ARG A 187 39.75 8.27 -14.86
N ARG A 188 38.56 8.82 -14.66
CA ARG A 188 37.47 8.16 -13.95
C ARG A 188 37.02 6.89 -14.69
N ARG A 189 36.88 6.95 -16.04
CA ARG A 189 36.58 5.78 -16.87
C ARG A 189 37.68 4.74 -16.84
N ALA A 190 38.95 5.16 -16.90
CA ALA A 190 40.09 4.26 -16.79
C ALA A 190 40.13 3.52 -15.44
N LEU A 191 39.86 4.23 -14.33
CA LEU A 191 39.77 3.64 -13.00
C LEU A 191 38.62 2.62 -12.92
N ALA A 192 37.43 2.91 -13.45
CA ALA A 192 36.30 2.01 -13.48
C ALA A 192 36.64 0.73 -14.27
N ALA A 193 37.23 0.86 -15.45
CA ALA A 193 37.64 -0.29 -16.27
C ALA A 193 38.70 -1.16 -15.56
N TRP A 194 39.62 -0.54 -14.80
CA TRP A 194 40.59 -1.29 -14.00
C TRP A 194 39.93 -2.06 -12.85
N VAL A 195 38.98 -1.44 -12.13
CA VAL A 195 38.22 -2.12 -11.07
C VAL A 195 37.42 -3.29 -11.62
N ASP A 196 36.71 -3.10 -12.75
CA ASP A 196 35.94 -4.15 -13.41
C ASP A 196 36.86 -5.33 -13.83
N GLY A 197 38.04 -5.05 -14.38
CA GLY A 197 39.01 -6.07 -14.74
C GLY A 197 39.57 -6.82 -13.53
N TYR A 198 39.82 -6.13 -12.42
CA TYR A 198 40.27 -6.74 -11.18
C TYR A 198 39.21 -7.66 -10.56
N VAL A 199 37.95 -7.22 -10.51
CA VAL A 199 36.82 -8.02 -9.99
C VAL A 199 36.59 -9.26 -10.88
N ALA A 200 36.67 -9.12 -12.20
CA ALA A 200 36.54 -10.27 -13.11
C ALA A 200 37.67 -11.28 -12.93
N GLY A 201 38.91 -10.80 -12.75
CA GLY A 201 40.08 -11.68 -12.50
C GLY A 201 40.01 -12.39 -11.17
N ALA A 202 39.53 -11.73 -10.11
CA ALA A 202 39.37 -12.35 -8.79
C ALA A 202 38.35 -13.50 -8.80
N ARG A 203 37.24 -13.37 -9.54
CA ARG A 203 36.23 -14.43 -9.70
C ARG A 203 36.73 -15.65 -10.46
N SER A 204 37.63 -15.46 -11.42
CA SER A 204 38.24 -16.57 -12.21
C SER A 204 39.28 -17.34 -11.45
N GLY A 205 39.84 -16.82 -10.36
CA GLY A 205 40.85 -17.47 -9.52
C GLY A 205 40.25 -18.39 -8.43
N GLU A 206 38.97 -18.31 -8.14
CA GLU A 206 38.29 -19.15 -7.12
C GLU A 206 37.79 -20.49 -7.72
N GLU A 207 37.83 -20.66 -9.04
CA GLU A 207 37.39 -21.92 -9.70
C GLU A 207 38.54 -22.92 -9.98
N GLN A 208 39.73 -22.72 -9.44
CA GLN A 208 40.85 -23.66 -9.52
C GLN A 208 41.24 -24.18 -8.15
#